data_f90c9bb33178712e8610f5c0d7271132
#
_entry.id   f90c9bb33178712e8610f5c0d7271132
#
_cell.length_a   1.000
_cell.length_b   1.000
_cell.length_c   1.000
_cell.angle_alpha   90.00
_cell.angle_beta   90.00
_cell.angle_gamma   90.00
#
_symmetry.space_group_name_H-M   'P 1'
#
loop_
_entity.id
_entity.type
_entity.pdbx_description
1 polymer ?
#
loop_
_entity_poly.entity_id
_entity_poly.type
_entity_poly.pdbx_seq_one_letter_code
_entity_poly.pdbx_strand_id
1 'polypeptide(L)'
;MAKLHKAVLNISVITALSILGDSLLYPVFPLYAEELGVPLVMVGVVLSINRWVRIVSNHVAARTFSVRSIYVPIILASVGAAISTGMYAFPIGIVGFLLARMLWGVCFSYFRMGSYLVVLQTSQSVLGWALGLAQAVLRLGSAFTALVGGYFIDLLGYRWTMLFMALLSALAFPLALLLKKQLPQSTHDPVEAVVTRGRKTSVSKNGLILSREFCYLGAFITHLIGSGLVTSSVALLLQETVGQGVRVGSWTLGIATISGFVFSSHWLSAIFLSSWSGALSDRYGRLVPFVGVTALQGSLLFVLAYVWHPWVSVAAAILFFVATNMQKVFLDAALGDTTDLEDRHTVTARYNSYQDLGAALGPLVGYGASIVSGFRVIYVVGAVMLLFVTVVPISNLFRSAEKSAL
;
A
#
# COMPACT_ATOMS: atom_id res chain seq x y z
N MET A 1 8.69 -29.05 -9.32
CA MET A 1 9.18 -27.85 -8.59
C MET A 1 9.60 -26.72 -9.53
N ALA A 2 10.51 -26.90 -10.50
CA ALA A 2 10.98 -25.81 -11.38
C ALA A 2 9.88 -25.05 -12.17
N LYS A 3 8.84 -25.74 -12.64
CA LYS A 3 7.70 -25.10 -13.34
C LYS A 3 6.89 -24.19 -12.40
N LEU A 4 6.71 -24.59 -11.15
CA LEU A 4 5.93 -23.84 -10.17
C LEU A 4 6.68 -22.57 -9.68
N HIS A 5 7.99 -22.64 -9.48
CA HIS A 5 8.80 -21.46 -9.21
C HIS A 5 8.73 -20.44 -10.36
N LYS A 6 8.73 -20.93 -11.62
CA LYS A 6 8.54 -20.08 -12.80
C LYS A 6 7.13 -19.46 -12.83
N ALA A 7 6.11 -20.19 -12.41
CA ALA A 7 4.73 -19.66 -12.34
C ALA A 7 4.61 -18.55 -11.28
N VAL A 8 5.23 -18.74 -10.09
CA VAL A 8 5.26 -17.71 -9.05
C VAL A 8 5.97 -16.45 -9.54
N LEU A 9 7.14 -16.59 -10.15
CA LEU A 9 7.85 -15.43 -10.69
C LEU A 9 7.05 -14.75 -11.80
N ASN A 10 6.46 -15.52 -12.71
CA ASN A 10 5.69 -14.99 -13.84
C ASN A 10 4.46 -14.21 -13.36
N ILE A 11 3.64 -14.78 -12.45
CA ILE A 11 2.47 -14.06 -11.91
C ILE A 11 2.88 -12.81 -11.12
N SER A 12 4.02 -12.83 -10.43
CA SER A 12 4.56 -11.68 -9.72
C SER A 12 4.96 -10.57 -10.68
N VAL A 13 5.64 -10.90 -11.78
CA VAL A 13 6.02 -9.94 -12.84
C VAL A 13 4.78 -9.40 -13.55
N ILE A 14 3.79 -10.24 -13.89
CA ILE A 14 2.51 -9.80 -14.47
C ILE A 14 1.86 -8.76 -13.55
N THR A 15 1.79 -9.04 -12.26
CA THR A 15 1.17 -8.11 -11.30
C THR A 15 1.99 -6.82 -11.17
N ALA A 16 3.32 -6.91 -11.15
CA ALA A 16 4.22 -5.75 -11.09
C ALA A 16 4.12 -4.85 -12.34
N LEU A 17 4.02 -5.43 -13.53
CA LEU A 17 3.78 -4.67 -14.76
C LEU A 17 2.39 -4.04 -14.78
N SER A 18 1.39 -4.75 -14.29
CA SER A 18 0.01 -4.26 -14.28
C SER A 18 -0.21 -3.10 -13.31
N ILE A 19 0.55 -3.00 -12.21
CA ILE A 19 0.39 -1.94 -11.20
C ILE A 19 1.08 -0.62 -11.58
N LEU A 20 1.84 -0.56 -12.66
CA LEU A 20 2.65 0.60 -13.02
C LEU A 20 1.83 1.90 -13.05
N GLY A 21 0.70 1.92 -13.76
CA GLY A 21 -0.16 3.10 -13.84
C GLY A 21 -0.74 3.53 -12.50
N ASP A 22 -1.23 2.58 -11.70
CA ASP A 22 -1.78 2.88 -10.37
C ASP A 22 -0.72 3.44 -9.43
N SER A 23 0.49 2.87 -9.42
CA SER A 23 1.57 3.31 -8.54
C SER A 23 2.08 4.72 -8.90
N LEU A 24 2.08 5.08 -10.18
CA LEU A 24 2.46 6.42 -10.63
C LEU A 24 1.38 7.46 -10.31
N LEU A 25 0.13 7.05 -10.26
CA LEU A 25 -0.97 7.98 -10.06
C LEU A 25 -0.88 8.71 -8.71
N TYR A 26 -0.48 8.03 -7.63
CA TYR A 26 -0.41 8.63 -6.30
C TYR A 26 0.58 9.80 -6.19
N PRO A 27 1.83 9.71 -6.68
CA PRO A 27 2.76 10.84 -6.63
C PRO A 27 2.44 11.98 -7.60
N VAL A 28 1.66 11.74 -8.68
CA VAL A 28 1.55 12.74 -9.74
C VAL A 28 0.12 13.20 -10.04
N PHE A 29 -0.90 12.37 -9.88
CA PHE A 29 -2.27 12.76 -10.22
C PHE A 29 -2.77 14.00 -9.47
N PRO A 30 -2.48 14.19 -8.17
CA PRO A 30 -2.88 15.41 -7.48
C PRO A 30 -2.29 16.68 -8.12
N LEU A 31 -1.07 16.60 -8.66
CA LEU A 31 -0.37 17.73 -9.28
C LEU A 31 -0.98 18.16 -10.64
N TYR A 32 -1.59 17.20 -11.36
CA TYR A 32 -2.12 17.38 -12.71
C TYR A 32 -3.64 17.26 -12.79
N ALA A 33 -4.34 17.13 -11.66
CA ALA A 33 -5.77 16.81 -11.62
C ALA A 33 -6.62 17.83 -12.39
N GLU A 34 -6.36 19.12 -12.22
CA GLU A 34 -7.11 20.20 -12.86
C GLU A 34 -6.89 20.20 -14.39
N GLU A 35 -5.66 19.98 -14.86
CA GLU A 35 -5.34 19.84 -16.28
C GLU A 35 -6.04 18.63 -16.91
N LEU A 36 -6.31 17.60 -16.12
CA LEU A 36 -7.01 16.39 -16.52
C LEU A 36 -8.54 16.50 -16.42
N GLY A 37 -9.05 17.68 -16.05
CA GLY A 37 -10.48 17.95 -15.92
C GLY A 37 -11.09 17.37 -14.64
N VAL A 38 -10.29 17.16 -13.59
CA VAL A 38 -10.74 16.67 -12.29
C VAL A 38 -10.51 17.76 -11.25
N PRO A 39 -11.59 18.33 -10.66
CA PRO A 39 -11.47 19.31 -9.60
C PRO A 39 -10.70 18.75 -8.41
N LEU A 40 -9.87 19.56 -7.75
CA LEU A 40 -8.99 19.13 -6.67
C LEU A 40 -9.76 18.39 -5.55
N VAL A 41 -10.95 18.86 -5.19
CA VAL A 41 -11.83 18.22 -4.20
C VAL A 41 -12.19 16.78 -4.56
N MET A 42 -12.28 16.46 -5.85
CA MET A 42 -12.66 15.13 -6.33
C MET A 42 -11.47 14.16 -6.44
N VAL A 43 -10.25 14.65 -6.29
CA VAL A 43 -9.04 13.79 -6.27
C VAL A 43 -9.15 12.72 -5.19
N GLY A 44 -9.65 13.08 -4.01
CA GLY A 44 -9.89 12.12 -2.92
C GLY A 44 -10.85 11.01 -3.31
N VAL A 45 -11.93 11.33 -4.01
CA VAL A 45 -12.92 10.37 -4.51
C VAL A 45 -12.28 9.44 -5.56
N VAL A 46 -11.58 10.01 -6.54
CA VAL A 46 -10.91 9.26 -7.60
C VAL A 46 -9.86 8.31 -7.02
N LEU A 47 -9.06 8.74 -6.06
CA LEU A 47 -8.03 7.89 -5.44
C LEU A 47 -8.61 6.82 -4.50
N SER A 48 -9.81 7.02 -3.95
CA SER A 48 -10.45 6.08 -3.04
C SER A 48 -11.30 5.02 -3.74
N ILE A 49 -11.93 5.34 -4.87
CA ILE A 49 -12.96 4.50 -5.51
C ILE A 49 -12.48 3.09 -5.82
N ASN A 50 -11.22 2.91 -6.22
CA ASN A 50 -10.65 1.59 -6.51
C ASN A 50 -10.66 0.68 -5.27
N ARG A 51 -10.52 1.23 -4.06
CA ARG A 51 -10.55 0.47 -2.81
C ARG A 51 -11.97 0.07 -2.43
N TRP A 52 -12.94 0.94 -2.65
CA TRP A 52 -14.36 0.64 -2.45
C TRP A 52 -14.83 -0.47 -3.40
N VAL A 53 -14.48 -0.39 -4.66
CA VAL A 53 -14.79 -1.43 -5.66
C VAL A 53 -14.21 -2.78 -5.26
N ARG A 54 -13.00 -2.81 -4.66
CA ARG A 54 -12.36 -4.06 -4.22
C ARG A 54 -13.13 -4.79 -3.11
N ILE A 55 -13.92 -4.10 -2.31
CA ILE A 55 -14.76 -4.75 -1.28
C ILE A 55 -15.69 -5.76 -1.94
N VAL A 56 -16.30 -5.39 -3.06
CA VAL A 56 -17.21 -6.28 -3.82
C VAL A 56 -16.43 -7.20 -4.75
N SER A 57 -15.48 -6.66 -5.52
CA SER A 57 -14.78 -7.43 -6.56
C SER A 57 -13.85 -8.51 -6.00
N ASN A 58 -13.38 -8.42 -4.76
CA ASN A 58 -12.66 -9.51 -4.10
C ASN A 58 -13.53 -10.77 -3.93
N HIS A 59 -14.82 -10.60 -3.57
CA HIS A 59 -15.75 -11.71 -3.45
C HIS A 59 -16.08 -12.33 -4.82
N VAL A 60 -16.23 -11.47 -5.84
CA VAL A 60 -16.45 -11.92 -7.21
C VAL A 60 -15.23 -12.69 -7.73
N ALA A 61 -14.02 -12.18 -7.50
CA ALA A 61 -12.78 -12.85 -7.90
C ALA A 61 -12.64 -14.23 -7.22
N ALA A 62 -12.93 -14.32 -5.91
CA ALA A 62 -12.89 -15.59 -5.18
C ALA A 62 -13.85 -16.62 -5.79
N ARG A 63 -15.10 -16.23 -6.07
CA ARG A 63 -16.09 -17.10 -6.73
C ARG A 63 -15.68 -17.46 -8.15
N THR A 64 -15.08 -16.55 -8.90
CA THR A 64 -14.62 -16.82 -10.26
C THR A 64 -13.54 -17.90 -10.26
N PHE A 65 -12.57 -17.80 -9.34
CA PHE A 65 -11.48 -18.78 -9.25
C PHE A 65 -11.91 -20.14 -8.66
N SER A 66 -13.05 -20.23 -7.98
CA SER A 66 -13.59 -21.52 -7.53
C SER A 66 -14.21 -22.35 -8.67
N VAL A 67 -14.61 -21.71 -9.79
CA VAL A 67 -15.27 -22.37 -10.92
C VAL A 67 -14.48 -22.28 -12.24
N ARG A 68 -13.47 -21.43 -12.32
CA ARG A 68 -12.67 -21.18 -13.54
C ARG A 68 -11.18 -21.34 -13.27
N SER A 69 -10.45 -21.69 -14.31
CA SER A 69 -8.98 -21.72 -14.28
C SER A 69 -8.38 -20.33 -14.02
N ILE A 70 -7.24 -20.28 -13.30
CA ILE A 70 -6.57 -19.04 -12.89
C ILE A 70 -6.15 -18.17 -14.09
N TYR A 71 -5.74 -18.78 -15.21
CA TYR A 71 -5.12 -18.03 -16.31
C TYR A 71 -6.10 -17.11 -17.07
N VAL A 72 -7.36 -17.50 -17.28
CA VAL A 72 -8.33 -16.69 -18.05
C VAL A 72 -8.64 -15.35 -17.35
N PRO A 73 -9.03 -15.33 -16.05
CA PRO A 73 -9.23 -14.05 -15.35
C PRO A 73 -7.98 -13.19 -15.29
N ILE A 74 -6.78 -13.77 -15.16
CA ILE A 74 -5.51 -13.01 -15.15
C ILE A 74 -5.23 -12.38 -16.51
N ILE A 75 -5.50 -13.08 -17.62
CA ILE A 75 -5.39 -12.52 -18.97
C ILE A 75 -6.31 -11.30 -19.13
N LEU A 76 -7.58 -11.44 -18.77
CA LEU A 76 -8.56 -10.34 -18.87
C LEU A 76 -8.18 -9.17 -17.95
N ALA A 77 -7.72 -9.46 -16.74
CA ALA A 77 -7.24 -8.43 -15.81
C ALA A 77 -6.00 -7.70 -16.37
N SER A 78 -5.08 -8.38 -17.07
CA SER A 78 -3.89 -7.75 -17.67
C SER A 78 -4.29 -6.76 -18.79
N VAL A 79 -5.25 -7.13 -19.62
CA VAL A 79 -5.79 -6.23 -20.64
C VAL A 79 -6.51 -5.03 -19.98
N GLY A 80 -7.36 -5.30 -19.00
CA GLY A 80 -8.07 -4.24 -18.27
C GLY A 80 -7.13 -3.26 -17.55
N ALA A 81 -6.03 -3.75 -16.97
CA ALA A 81 -5.01 -2.92 -16.33
C ALA A 81 -4.30 -2.00 -17.33
N ALA A 82 -3.92 -2.52 -18.51
CA ALA A 82 -3.30 -1.73 -19.55
C ALA A 82 -4.28 -0.65 -20.10
N ILE A 83 -5.54 -1.00 -20.30
CA ILE A 83 -6.60 -0.05 -20.69
C ILE A 83 -6.77 1.04 -19.64
N SER A 84 -6.91 0.65 -18.35
CA SER A 84 -7.05 1.60 -17.24
C SER A 84 -5.86 2.56 -17.18
N THR A 85 -4.63 2.07 -17.31
CA THR A 85 -3.43 2.91 -17.34
C THR A 85 -3.40 3.82 -18.55
N GLY A 86 -3.81 3.33 -19.73
CA GLY A 86 -3.93 4.14 -20.95
C GLY A 86 -4.96 5.24 -20.81
N MET A 87 -6.09 4.99 -20.17
CA MET A 87 -7.12 6.00 -19.91
C MET A 87 -6.58 7.16 -19.06
N TYR A 88 -5.69 6.92 -18.10
CA TYR A 88 -5.09 7.98 -17.28
C TYR A 88 -4.26 8.99 -18.09
N ALA A 89 -3.81 8.65 -19.30
CA ALA A 89 -3.03 9.54 -20.14
C ALA A 89 -3.82 10.71 -20.75
N PHE A 90 -5.14 10.69 -20.65
CA PHE A 90 -6.02 11.64 -21.34
C PHE A 90 -6.85 12.46 -20.36
N PRO A 91 -7.22 13.71 -20.71
CA PRO A 91 -8.11 14.54 -19.90
C PRO A 91 -9.57 14.09 -20.05
N ILE A 92 -9.90 12.92 -19.53
CA ILE A 92 -11.22 12.29 -19.63
C ILE A 92 -12.21 12.77 -18.55
N GLY A 93 -11.82 13.77 -17.77
CA GLY A 93 -12.63 14.32 -16.71
C GLY A 93 -12.92 13.34 -15.57
N ILE A 94 -13.72 13.79 -14.60
CA ILE A 94 -13.98 13.00 -13.38
C ILE A 94 -14.62 11.63 -13.67
N VAL A 95 -15.60 11.57 -14.56
CA VAL A 95 -16.31 10.31 -14.86
C VAL A 95 -15.37 9.29 -15.49
N GLY A 96 -14.55 9.73 -16.45
CA GLY A 96 -13.56 8.85 -17.08
C GLY A 96 -12.53 8.32 -16.09
N PHE A 97 -12.02 9.18 -15.18
CA PHE A 97 -11.10 8.74 -14.13
C PHE A 97 -11.77 7.79 -13.14
N LEU A 98 -13.02 8.03 -12.73
CA LEU A 98 -13.75 7.11 -11.87
C LEU A 98 -13.90 5.73 -12.54
N LEU A 99 -14.30 5.67 -13.80
CA LEU A 99 -14.44 4.41 -14.53
C LEU A 99 -13.09 3.69 -14.67
N ALA A 100 -12.02 4.40 -14.99
CA ALA A 100 -10.69 3.83 -15.10
C ALA A 100 -10.20 3.27 -13.74
N ARG A 101 -10.44 3.99 -12.64
CA ARG A 101 -10.10 3.55 -11.27
C ARG A 101 -10.95 2.36 -10.82
N MET A 102 -12.23 2.33 -11.18
CA MET A 102 -13.10 1.17 -10.91
C MET A 102 -12.62 -0.06 -11.67
N LEU A 103 -12.32 0.08 -12.97
CA LEU A 103 -11.76 -0.99 -13.79
C LEU A 103 -10.45 -1.53 -13.18
N TRP A 104 -9.53 -0.63 -12.79
CA TRP A 104 -8.31 -1.01 -12.08
C TRP A 104 -8.61 -1.77 -10.78
N GLY A 105 -9.54 -1.29 -9.95
CA GLY A 105 -9.94 -1.93 -8.71
C GLY A 105 -10.38 -3.38 -8.91
N VAL A 106 -11.20 -3.64 -9.95
CA VAL A 106 -11.61 -5.00 -10.34
C VAL A 106 -10.40 -5.83 -10.76
N CYS A 107 -9.57 -5.34 -11.68
CA CYS A 107 -8.38 -6.04 -12.17
C CYS A 107 -7.43 -6.41 -11.02
N PHE A 108 -7.19 -5.49 -10.09
CA PHE A 108 -6.31 -5.72 -8.95
C PHE A 108 -6.83 -6.81 -8.01
N SER A 109 -8.15 -6.94 -7.83
CA SER A 109 -8.74 -8.05 -7.06
C SER A 109 -8.40 -9.40 -7.67
N TYR A 110 -8.43 -9.53 -8.98
CA TYR A 110 -8.05 -10.75 -9.69
C TYR A 110 -6.54 -11.02 -9.58
N PHE A 111 -5.69 -10.02 -9.74
CA PHE A 111 -4.24 -10.18 -9.56
C PHE A 111 -3.89 -10.61 -8.13
N ARG A 112 -4.46 -9.95 -7.12
CA ARG A 112 -4.22 -10.26 -5.71
C ARG A 112 -4.61 -11.71 -5.39
N MET A 113 -5.83 -12.11 -5.78
CA MET A 113 -6.32 -13.47 -5.53
C MET A 113 -5.58 -14.50 -6.36
N GLY A 114 -5.38 -14.27 -7.65
CA GLY A 114 -4.66 -15.17 -8.55
C GLY A 114 -3.21 -15.40 -8.14
N SER A 115 -2.49 -14.33 -7.75
CA SER A 115 -1.13 -14.43 -7.23
C SER A 115 -1.07 -15.27 -5.95
N TYR A 116 -2.01 -15.05 -5.03
CA TYR A 116 -2.10 -15.82 -3.80
C TYR A 116 -2.37 -17.31 -4.07
N LEU A 117 -3.31 -17.62 -4.96
CA LEU A 117 -3.61 -19.02 -5.33
C LEU A 117 -2.43 -19.74 -6.00
N VAL A 118 -1.67 -19.07 -6.87
CA VAL A 118 -0.46 -19.63 -7.48
C VAL A 118 0.61 -19.89 -6.43
N VAL A 119 0.80 -18.98 -5.49
CA VAL A 119 1.76 -19.13 -4.39
C VAL A 119 1.37 -20.29 -3.47
N LEU A 120 0.09 -20.45 -3.14
CA LEU A 120 -0.39 -21.55 -2.29
C LEU A 120 -0.20 -22.94 -2.92
N GLN A 121 -0.02 -23.04 -4.24
CA GLN A 121 0.33 -24.31 -4.89
C GLN A 121 1.79 -24.75 -4.63
N THR A 122 2.62 -23.87 -4.05
CA THR A 122 4.00 -24.25 -3.71
C THR A 122 4.05 -25.13 -2.47
N SER A 123 5.12 -25.94 -2.34
CA SER A 123 5.30 -26.76 -1.15
C SER A 123 5.47 -25.90 0.12
N GLN A 124 5.06 -26.43 1.27
CA GLN A 124 5.17 -25.78 2.57
C GLN A 124 6.59 -25.27 2.88
N SER A 125 7.61 -25.99 2.43
CA SER A 125 9.02 -25.65 2.68
C SER A 125 9.48 -24.35 1.96
N VAL A 126 8.82 -23.94 0.88
CA VAL A 126 9.17 -22.75 0.09
C VAL A 126 8.05 -21.70 0.07
N LEU A 127 6.96 -21.93 0.77
CA LEU A 127 5.79 -21.02 0.77
C LEU A 127 6.17 -19.61 1.25
N GLY A 128 6.94 -19.49 2.31
CA GLY A 128 7.40 -18.19 2.83
C GLY A 128 8.27 -17.44 1.82
N TRP A 129 9.18 -18.15 1.14
CA TRP A 129 9.98 -17.57 0.06
C TRP A 129 9.10 -17.09 -1.10
N ALA A 130 8.13 -17.89 -1.53
CA ALA A 130 7.24 -17.54 -2.65
C ALA A 130 6.36 -16.33 -2.34
N LEU A 131 5.83 -16.22 -1.10
CA LEU A 131 5.10 -15.04 -0.63
C LEU A 131 6.00 -13.80 -0.58
N GLY A 132 7.21 -13.94 -0.05
CA GLY A 132 8.20 -12.87 0.02
C GLY A 132 8.60 -12.37 -1.37
N LEU A 133 8.88 -13.29 -2.31
CA LEU A 133 9.21 -12.95 -3.69
C LEU A 133 8.07 -12.19 -4.37
N ALA A 134 6.84 -12.68 -4.26
CA ALA A 134 5.68 -12.04 -4.88
C ALA A 134 5.49 -10.61 -4.38
N GLN A 135 5.62 -10.39 -3.06
CA GLN A 135 5.53 -9.05 -2.47
C GLN A 135 6.71 -8.15 -2.86
N ALA A 136 7.92 -8.67 -2.89
CA ALA A 136 9.11 -7.90 -3.25
C ALA A 136 9.04 -7.43 -4.72
N VAL A 137 8.68 -8.33 -5.65
CA VAL A 137 8.56 -7.99 -7.08
C VAL A 137 7.46 -6.94 -7.30
N LEU A 138 6.30 -7.07 -6.64
CA LEU A 138 5.23 -6.08 -6.71
C LEU A 138 5.71 -4.70 -6.23
N ARG A 139 6.38 -4.63 -5.08
CA ARG A 139 6.88 -3.37 -4.50
C ARG A 139 8.00 -2.75 -5.32
N LEU A 140 8.88 -3.58 -5.92
CA LEU A 140 9.91 -3.10 -6.86
C LEU A 140 9.27 -2.48 -8.10
N GLY A 141 8.21 -3.07 -8.65
CA GLY A 141 7.45 -2.48 -9.76
C GLY A 141 6.88 -1.11 -9.38
N SER A 142 6.28 -0.99 -8.20
CA SER A 142 5.75 0.28 -7.70
C SER A 142 6.85 1.33 -7.46
N ALA A 143 7.98 0.93 -6.87
CA ALA A 143 9.12 1.83 -6.63
C ALA A 143 9.75 2.32 -7.92
N PHE A 144 9.98 1.39 -8.87
CA PHE A 144 10.48 1.72 -10.20
C PHE A 144 9.60 2.76 -10.90
N THR A 145 8.29 2.50 -10.89
CA THR A 145 7.36 3.39 -11.58
C THR A 145 7.27 4.77 -10.93
N ALA A 146 7.26 4.84 -9.60
CA ALA A 146 7.24 6.14 -8.91
C ALA A 146 8.49 6.95 -9.25
N LEU A 147 9.68 6.33 -9.20
CA LEU A 147 10.95 7.01 -9.46
C LEU A 147 11.11 7.38 -10.94
N VAL A 148 11.05 6.38 -11.81
CA VAL A 148 11.31 6.56 -13.26
C VAL A 148 10.17 7.31 -13.92
N GLY A 149 8.92 7.01 -13.53
CA GLY A 149 7.74 7.70 -14.04
C GLY A 149 7.70 9.17 -13.61
N GLY A 150 8.04 9.49 -12.35
CA GLY A 150 8.17 10.88 -11.90
C GLY A 150 9.19 11.66 -12.73
N TYR A 151 10.37 11.09 -12.97
CA TYR A 151 11.40 11.69 -13.81
C TYR A 151 10.95 11.88 -15.26
N PHE A 152 10.30 10.87 -15.84
CA PHE A 152 9.81 10.97 -17.22
C PHE A 152 8.65 11.98 -17.37
N ILE A 153 7.86 12.21 -16.34
CA ILE A 153 6.83 13.26 -16.36
C ILE A 153 7.48 14.64 -16.48
N ASP A 154 8.51 14.91 -15.70
CA ASP A 154 9.23 16.19 -15.79
C ASP A 154 9.97 16.36 -17.13
N LEU A 155 10.37 15.26 -17.80
CA LEU A 155 11.11 15.28 -19.06
C LEU A 155 10.20 15.27 -20.31
N LEU A 156 9.19 14.40 -20.33
CA LEU A 156 8.35 14.10 -21.51
C LEU A 156 6.92 14.61 -21.35
N GLY A 157 6.56 15.05 -20.14
CA GLY A 157 5.20 15.41 -19.77
C GLY A 157 4.35 14.21 -19.33
N TYR A 158 3.25 14.54 -18.66
CA TYR A 158 2.34 13.59 -18.03
C TYR A 158 1.77 12.56 -19.02
N ARG A 159 1.23 13.04 -20.16
CA ARG A 159 0.55 12.22 -21.16
C ARG A 159 1.45 11.11 -21.74
N TRP A 160 2.63 11.49 -22.22
CA TRP A 160 3.54 10.54 -22.87
C TRP A 160 4.09 9.52 -21.88
N THR A 161 4.35 9.95 -20.65
CA THR A 161 4.78 9.04 -19.59
C THR A 161 3.70 8.02 -19.25
N MET A 162 2.44 8.44 -19.11
CA MET A 162 1.34 7.51 -18.85
C MET A 162 1.10 6.53 -20.01
N LEU A 163 1.24 6.98 -21.25
CA LEU A 163 1.18 6.08 -22.43
C LEU A 163 2.33 5.07 -22.43
N PHE A 164 3.54 5.50 -22.07
CA PHE A 164 4.67 4.62 -21.94
C PHE A 164 4.44 3.56 -20.84
N MET A 165 3.90 3.97 -19.69
CA MET A 165 3.54 3.03 -18.61
C MET A 165 2.41 2.08 -19.02
N ALA A 166 1.46 2.53 -19.84
CA ALA A 166 0.42 1.67 -20.40
C ALA A 166 1.00 0.62 -21.35
N LEU A 167 1.97 1.00 -22.19
CA LEU A 167 2.68 0.08 -23.06
C LEU A 167 3.45 -0.99 -22.27
N LEU A 168 4.17 -0.57 -21.22
CA LEU A 168 4.84 -1.50 -20.32
C LEU A 168 3.83 -2.42 -19.61
N SER A 169 2.71 -1.87 -19.14
CA SER A 169 1.64 -2.66 -18.52
C SER A 169 1.04 -3.67 -19.50
N ALA A 170 0.93 -3.34 -20.79
CA ALA A 170 0.45 -4.25 -21.82
C ALA A 170 1.36 -5.49 -22.01
N LEU A 171 2.65 -5.40 -21.64
CA LEU A 171 3.55 -6.57 -21.65
C LEU A 171 3.12 -7.65 -20.64
N ALA A 172 2.28 -7.33 -19.68
CA ALA A 172 1.67 -8.32 -18.79
C ALA A 172 0.80 -9.33 -19.54
N PHE A 173 0.16 -8.92 -20.65
CA PHE A 173 -0.72 -9.78 -21.45
C PHE A 173 0.02 -10.99 -22.07
N PRO A 174 1.10 -10.85 -22.85
CA PRO A 174 1.83 -12.02 -23.37
C PRO A 174 2.41 -12.90 -22.26
N LEU A 175 2.83 -12.32 -21.13
CA LEU A 175 3.28 -13.10 -19.98
C LEU A 175 2.14 -13.88 -19.34
N ALA A 176 0.93 -13.32 -19.29
CA ALA A 176 -0.26 -14.02 -18.78
C ALA A 176 -0.65 -15.22 -19.66
N LEU A 177 -0.42 -15.16 -20.98
CA LEU A 177 -0.64 -16.32 -21.87
C LEU A 177 0.29 -17.49 -21.53
N LEU A 178 1.50 -17.21 -21.03
CA LEU A 178 2.46 -18.27 -20.63
C LEU A 178 2.04 -19.01 -19.37
N LEU A 179 1.20 -18.42 -18.50
CA LEU A 179 0.70 -19.06 -17.27
C LEU A 179 -0.02 -20.37 -17.57
N LYS A 180 -0.76 -20.46 -18.68
CA LYS A 180 -1.46 -21.68 -19.10
C LYS A 180 -0.54 -22.90 -19.20
N LYS A 181 0.73 -22.69 -19.63
CA LYS A 181 1.72 -23.77 -19.78
C LYS A 181 2.45 -24.10 -18.48
N GLN A 182 2.38 -23.21 -17.48
CA GLN A 182 3.14 -23.33 -16.24
C GLN A 182 2.32 -23.88 -15.07
N LEU A 183 1.00 -23.67 -15.11
CA LEU A 183 0.09 -24.17 -14.09
C LEU A 183 -0.36 -25.60 -14.39
N PRO A 184 -0.53 -26.46 -13.36
CA PRO A 184 -1.12 -27.80 -13.52
C PRO A 184 -2.55 -27.69 -14.09
N GLN A 185 -2.94 -28.62 -14.95
CA GLN A 185 -4.29 -28.63 -15.53
C GLN A 185 -5.39 -29.06 -14.54
N SER A 186 -5.03 -29.66 -13.42
CA SER A 186 -5.94 -30.15 -12.38
C SER A 186 -5.97 -29.18 -11.19
N THR A 187 -6.82 -28.16 -11.26
CA THR A 187 -7.09 -27.24 -10.13
C THR A 187 -8.53 -27.37 -9.63
N HIS A 188 -9.03 -28.60 -9.54
CA HIS A 188 -10.35 -28.87 -8.94
C HIS A 188 -10.27 -29.40 -7.49
N ASP A 189 -9.07 -29.45 -6.88
CA ASP A 189 -9.00 -29.75 -5.46
C ASP A 189 -9.32 -28.49 -4.65
N PRO A 190 -10.34 -28.55 -3.78
CA PRO A 190 -10.73 -27.38 -2.98
C PRO A 190 -9.61 -26.94 -2.07
N VAL A 191 -9.48 -25.64 -1.89
CA VAL A 191 -8.50 -24.93 -1.05
C VAL A 191 -8.57 -25.34 0.44
N GLU A 192 -9.44 -26.26 0.82
CA GLU A 192 -9.65 -26.68 2.21
C GLU A 192 -8.47 -27.43 2.87
N ALA A 193 -7.53 -28.00 2.10
CA ALA A 193 -6.52 -28.89 2.66
C ALA A 193 -5.23 -28.23 3.19
N VAL A 194 -4.99 -26.94 2.96
CA VAL A 194 -3.67 -26.31 3.25
C VAL A 194 -3.62 -25.52 4.58
N VAL A 195 -4.75 -25.34 5.25
CA VAL A 195 -4.84 -24.40 6.37
C VAL A 195 -4.50 -24.99 7.75
N THR A 196 -4.33 -26.28 7.87
CA THR A 196 -4.21 -26.95 9.17
C THR A 196 -2.82 -27.51 9.47
N ARG A 197 -1.80 -26.69 9.67
CA ARG A 197 -0.65 -27.00 10.54
C ARG A 197 0.27 -25.79 10.74
N GLY A 198 -0.22 -24.78 11.45
CA GLY A 198 0.61 -23.71 12.00
C GLY A 198 1.37 -24.22 13.23
N ARG A 199 2.69 -24.08 13.19
CA ARG A 199 3.60 -24.33 14.32
C ARG A 199 3.14 -23.46 15.50
N LYS A 200 2.93 -24.06 16.68
CA LYS A 200 2.76 -23.32 17.94
C LYS A 200 4.00 -22.45 18.12
N THR A 201 3.92 -21.19 17.81
CA THR A 201 4.92 -20.22 18.24
C THR A 201 4.68 -20.00 19.74
N SER A 202 5.67 -20.29 20.55
CA SER A 202 5.65 -19.97 21.98
C SER A 202 5.45 -18.46 22.13
N VAL A 203 4.31 -18.06 22.66
CA VAL A 203 4.04 -16.67 23.05
C VAL A 203 5.12 -16.28 24.06
N SER A 204 5.94 -15.32 23.72
CA SER A 204 6.85 -14.70 24.69
C SER A 204 6.02 -14.02 25.77
N LYS A 205 5.99 -14.61 26.98
CA LYS A 205 5.14 -14.18 28.11
C LYS A 205 5.57 -12.86 28.79
N ASN A 206 6.58 -12.16 28.29
CA ASN A 206 7.21 -11.02 28.98
C ASN A 206 6.98 -9.63 28.36
N GLY A 207 5.93 -9.41 27.60
CA GLY A 207 5.61 -8.09 27.04
C GLY A 207 4.17 -7.68 27.31
N LEU A 208 3.93 -6.38 27.54
CA LEU A 208 2.57 -5.83 27.53
C LEU A 208 1.91 -6.15 26.18
N ILE A 209 0.85 -6.95 26.23
CA ILE A 209 0.11 -7.37 25.06
C ILE A 209 -0.89 -6.26 24.72
N LEU A 210 -0.79 -5.70 23.51
CA LEU A 210 -1.82 -4.80 22.98
C LEU A 210 -3.13 -5.59 22.78
N SER A 211 -4.26 -5.03 23.20
CA SER A 211 -5.54 -5.72 22.99
C SER A 211 -5.87 -5.86 21.50
N ARG A 212 -6.65 -6.86 21.14
CA ARG A 212 -7.09 -7.12 19.76
C ARG A 212 -7.86 -5.93 19.19
N GLU A 213 -8.71 -5.30 20.00
CA GLU A 213 -9.49 -4.10 19.66
C GLU A 213 -8.59 -2.90 19.40
N PHE A 214 -7.52 -2.75 20.19
CA PHE A 214 -6.52 -1.71 19.95
C PHE A 214 -5.82 -1.92 18.61
N CYS A 215 -5.47 -3.17 18.25
CA CYS A 215 -4.85 -3.47 16.96
C CYS A 215 -5.78 -3.09 15.78
N TYR A 216 -7.10 -3.34 15.89
CA TYR A 216 -8.06 -2.94 14.86
C TYR A 216 -8.16 -1.42 14.72
N LEU A 217 -8.36 -0.71 15.83
CA LEU A 217 -8.47 0.75 15.81
C LEU A 217 -7.15 1.40 15.39
N GLY A 218 -6.03 0.91 15.90
CA GLY A 218 -4.69 1.34 15.51
C GLY A 218 -4.47 1.17 14.01
N ALA A 219 -4.82 0.01 13.46
CA ALA A 219 -4.72 -0.25 12.03
C ALA A 219 -5.60 0.70 11.20
N PHE A 220 -6.82 0.97 11.64
CA PHE A 220 -7.71 1.93 10.98
C PHE A 220 -7.09 3.32 10.94
N ILE A 221 -6.69 3.88 12.10
CA ILE A 221 -6.17 5.25 12.20
C ILE A 221 -4.84 5.39 11.44
N THR A 222 -3.93 4.44 11.59
CA THR A 222 -2.63 4.50 10.92
C THR A 222 -2.75 4.39 9.40
N HIS A 223 -3.72 3.59 8.89
CA HIS A 223 -3.97 3.51 7.46
C HIS A 223 -4.81 4.69 6.95
N LEU A 224 -5.70 5.25 7.75
CA LEU A 224 -6.42 6.50 7.43
C LEU A 224 -5.42 7.63 7.14
N ILE A 225 -4.44 7.78 8.02
CA ILE A 225 -3.46 8.85 7.93
C ILE A 225 -2.33 8.49 6.95
N GLY A 226 -1.64 7.37 7.14
CA GLY A 226 -0.47 7.00 6.33
C GLY A 226 -0.83 6.60 4.91
N SER A 227 -1.60 5.51 4.76
CA SER A 227 -1.93 4.94 3.45
C SER A 227 -3.09 5.66 2.73
N GLY A 228 -3.84 6.47 3.45
CA GLY A 228 -4.94 7.27 2.91
C GLY A 228 -4.54 8.72 2.70
N LEU A 229 -4.57 9.53 3.76
CA LEU A 229 -4.38 10.97 3.71
C LEU A 229 -3.00 11.35 3.12
N VAL A 230 -1.91 10.95 3.76
CA VAL A 230 -0.56 11.39 3.36
C VAL A 230 -0.20 10.86 1.98
N THR A 231 -0.47 9.57 1.70
CA THR A 231 -0.21 8.98 0.38
C THR A 231 -0.95 9.70 -0.75
N SER A 232 -2.13 10.26 -0.50
CA SER A 232 -2.91 10.95 -1.54
C SER A 232 -2.60 12.44 -1.69
N SER A 233 -2.00 13.10 -0.67
CA SER A 233 -1.88 14.56 -0.63
C SER A 233 -0.46 15.09 -0.46
N VAL A 234 0.52 14.25 -0.09
CA VAL A 234 1.88 14.71 0.17
C VAL A 234 2.55 15.37 -1.04
N ALA A 235 2.21 14.94 -2.26
CA ALA A 235 2.72 15.56 -3.48
C ALA A 235 2.31 17.04 -3.60
N LEU A 236 1.06 17.39 -3.26
CA LEU A 236 0.60 18.77 -3.22
C LEU A 236 1.30 19.58 -2.13
N LEU A 237 1.45 19.00 -0.94
CA LEU A 237 2.15 19.67 0.15
C LEU A 237 3.62 19.93 -0.21
N LEU A 238 4.28 18.99 -0.86
CA LEU A 238 5.63 19.18 -1.39
C LEU A 238 5.67 20.25 -2.48
N GLN A 239 4.67 20.30 -3.36
CA GLN A 239 4.57 21.37 -4.37
C GLN A 239 4.45 22.76 -3.73
N GLU A 240 3.71 22.91 -2.64
CA GLU A 240 3.64 24.18 -1.91
C GLU A 240 4.99 24.64 -1.35
N THR A 241 5.86 23.71 -0.92
CA THR A 241 7.15 24.02 -0.29
C THR A 241 8.32 24.03 -1.27
N VAL A 242 8.28 23.22 -2.29
CA VAL A 242 9.34 23.02 -3.29
C VAL A 242 9.10 23.87 -4.53
N GLY A 243 7.83 24.24 -4.79
CA GLY A 243 7.41 24.87 -6.06
C GLY A 243 7.42 23.86 -7.20
N GLN A 244 7.77 24.31 -8.40
CA GLN A 244 7.83 23.46 -9.60
C GLN A 244 9.09 22.58 -9.64
N GLY A 245 10.06 22.78 -8.76
CA GLY A 245 11.28 21.98 -8.68
C GLY A 245 12.41 22.68 -7.95
N VAL A 246 13.48 21.93 -7.70
CA VAL A 246 14.69 22.40 -6.99
C VAL A 246 15.91 22.23 -7.89
N ARG A 247 16.79 23.24 -7.91
CA ARG A 247 18.10 23.15 -8.53
C ARG A 247 19.08 22.39 -7.64
N VAL A 248 19.71 21.39 -8.21
CA VAL A 248 20.80 20.61 -7.58
C VAL A 248 22.01 20.66 -8.53
N GLY A 249 22.91 21.59 -8.26
CA GLY A 249 24.02 21.86 -9.19
C GLY A 249 23.53 22.37 -10.55
N SER A 250 23.86 21.68 -11.63
CA SER A 250 23.41 21.97 -13.00
C SER A 250 22.04 21.36 -13.35
N TRP A 251 21.49 20.50 -12.48
CA TRP A 251 20.25 19.78 -12.74
C TRP A 251 19.04 20.47 -12.06
N THR A 252 17.91 20.51 -12.74
CA THR A 252 16.65 20.92 -12.14
C THR A 252 15.79 19.67 -11.95
N LEU A 253 15.53 19.29 -10.69
CA LEU A 253 14.63 18.20 -10.34
C LEU A 253 13.22 18.79 -10.24
N GLY A 254 12.32 18.38 -11.12
CA GLY A 254 10.92 18.80 -11.10
C GLY A 254 10.15 18.16 -9.93
N ILE A 255 8.96 18.69 -9.66
CA ILE A 255 8.13 18.23 -8.54
C ILE A 255 7.66 16.78 -8.72
N ALA A 256 7.41 16.32 -9.96
CA ALA A 256 7.03 14.93 -10.20
C ALA A 256 8.19 13.96 -9.90
N THR A 257 9.45 14.32 -10.23
CA THR A 257 10.65 13.56 -9.84
C THR A 257 10.80 13.48 -8.33
N ILE A 258 10.66 14.60 -7.62
CA ILE A 258 10.81 14.64 -6.16
C ILE A 258 9.72 13.81 -5.49
N SER A 259 8.46 13.96 -5.90
CA SER A 259 7.34 13.15 -5.41
C SER A 259 7.57 11.67 -5.71
N GLY A 260 8.00 11.33 -6.92
CA GLY A 260 8.35 9.98 -7.32
C GLY A 260 9.43 9.37 -6.45
N PHE A 261 10.48 10.13 -6.10
CA PHE A 261 11.55 9.70 -5.18
C PHE A 261 11.02 9.41 -3.78
N VAL A 262 10.18 10.29 -3.23
CA VAL A 262 9.54 10.11 -1.92
C VAL A 262 8.69 8.84 -1.90
N PHE A 263 7.85 8.62 -2.92
CA PHE A 263 7.04 7.40 -3.03
C PHE A 263 7.87 6.13 -3.28
N SER A 264 8.94 6.23 -4.04
CA SER A 264 9.87 5.10 -4.24
C SER A 264 10.49 4.68 -2.91
N SER A 265 10.87 5.63 -2.06
CA SER A 265 11.39 5.34 -0.71
C SER A 265 10.37 4.58 0.15
N HIS A 266 9.07 4.90 0.04
CA HIS A 266 7.99 4.15 0.71
C HIS A 266 7.99 2.67 0.31
N TRP A 267 8.03 2.37 -0.99
CA TRP A 267 8.01 0.99 -1.46
C TRP A 267 9.29 0.23 -1.15
N LEU A 268 10.45 0.88 -1.30
CA LEU A 268 11.74 0.27 -1.00
C LEU A 268 11.92 0.00 0.50
N SER A 269 11.54 0.93 1.36
CA SER A 269 11.61 0.72 2.81
C SER A 269 10.77 -0.48 3.27
N ALA A 270 9.62 -0.72 2.62
CA ALA A 270 8.79 -1.88 2.91
C ALA A 270 9.47 -3.22 2.57
N ILE A 271 10.39 -3.24 1.61
CA ILE A 271 11.16 -4.45 1.27
C ILE A 271 12.30 -4.65 2.27
N PHE A 272 13.12 -3.62 2.47
CA PHE A 272 14.37 -3.76 3.21
C PHE A 272 14.20 -3.70 4.73
N LEU A 273 13.24 -2.91 5.23
CA LEU A 273 13.09 -2.68 6.67
C LEU A 273 12.09 -3.61 7.36
N SER A 274 11.29 -4.40 6.62
CA SER A 274 10.30 -5.30 7.26
C SER A 274 10.95 -6.32 8.20
N SER A 275 12.04 -6.96 7.76
CA SER A 275 12.74 -7.97 8.58
C SER A 275 13.43 -7.33 9.78
N TRP A 276 14.06 -6.15 9.59
CA TRP A 276 14.71 -5.42 10.67
C TRP A 276 13.69 -4.90 11.71
N SER A 277 12.55 -4.40 11.25
CA SER A 277 11.45 -3.97 12.12
C SER A 277 10.90 -5.14 12.94
N GLY A 278 10.75 -6.32 12.31
CA GLY A 278 10.37 -7.54 13.01
C GLY A 278 11.35 -7.89 14.13
N ALA A 279 12.64 -7.93 13.84
CA ALA A 279 13.69 -8.21 14.81
C ALA A 279 13.73 -7.17 15.95
N LEU A 280 13.53 -5.88 15.65
CA LEU A 280 13.43 -4.82 16.63
C LEU A 280 12.24 -5.05 17.58
N SER A 281 11.09 -5.40 17.01
CA SER A 281 9.87 -5.72 17.75
C SER A 281 10.01 -6.97 18.61
N ASP A 282 10.74 -7.98 18.16
CA ASP A 282 11.03 -9.20 18.93
C ASP A 282 11.98 -8.92 20.11
N ARG A 283 12.94 -8.01 19.93
CA ARG A 283 13.94 -7.67 20.97
C ARG A 283 13.39 -6.76 22.06
N TYR A 284 12.61 -5.73 21.70
CA TYR A 284 12.14 -4.68 22.64
C TYR A 284 10.66 -4.82 23.00
N GLY A 285 10.00 -5.88 22.56
CA GLY A 285 8.55 -6.06 22.68
C GLY A 285 7.78 -5.25 21.62
N ARG A 286 6.47 -5.47 21.54
CA ARG A 286 5.62 -4.86 20.48
C ARG A 286 5.31 -3.39 20.74
N LEU A 287 5.13 -3.04 22.01
CA LEU A 287 4.59 -1.76 22.45
C LEU A 287 5.57 -0.61 22.28
N VAL A 288 6.80 -0.76 22.79
CA VAL A 288 7.79 0.33 22.81
C VAL A 288 8.15 0.83 21.40
N PRO A 289 8.52 -0.08 20.44
CA PRO A 289 8.78 0.36 19.08
C PRO A 289 7.56 0.95 18.38
N PHE A 290 6.36 0.41 18.63
CA PHE A 290 5.11 0.94 18.07
C PHE A 290 4.86 2.38 18.53
N VAL A 291 4.93 2.64 19.83
CA VAL A 291 4.73 3.98 20.40
C VAL A 291 5.78 4.96 19.87
N GLY A 292 7.05 4.57 19.87
CA GLY A 292 8.15 5.42 19.41
C GLY A 292 8.00 5.82 17.94
N VAL A 293 7.70 4.85 17.08
CA VAL A 293 7.53 5.11 15.64
C VAL A 293 6.24 5.91 15.36
N THR A 294 5.15 5.65 16.10
CA THR A 294 3.90 6.41 15.94
C THR A 294 4.06 7.86 16.40
N ALA A 295 4.80 8.09 17.51
CA ALA A 295 5.14 9.43 17.97
C ALA A 295 6.03 10.17 16.96
N LEU A 296 7.03 9.47 16.38
CA LEU A 296 7.85 10.03 15.31
C LEU A 296 6.98 10.44 14.09
N GLN A 297 6.03 9.60 13.66
CA GLN A 297 5.13 9.95 12.57
C GLN A 297 4.30 11.20 12.87
N GLY A 298 3.74 11.30 14.09
CA GLY A 298 3.00 12.49 14.51
C GLY A 298 3.89 13.75 14.45
N SER A 299 5.13 13.67 14.96
CA SER A 299 6.10 14.77 14.91
C SER A 299 6.45 15.17 13.47
N LEU A 300 6.65 14.18 12.57
CA LEU A 300 6.94 14.43 11.16
C LEU A 300 5.77 15.10 10.42
N LEU A 301 4.52 14.80 10.80
CA LEU A 301 3.36 15.52 10.26
C LEU A 301 3.33 16.99 10.69
N PHE A 302 3.73 17.32 11.93
CA PHE A 302 3.92 18.73 12.35
C PHE A 302 5.02 19.40 11.54
N VAL A 303 6.14 18.73 11.30
CA VAL A 303 7.21 19.26 10.44
C VAL A 303 6.67 19.55 9.03
N LEU A 304 5.94 18.60 8.42
CA LEU A 304 5.33 18.79 7.10
C LEU A 304 4.30 19.92 7.08
N ALA A 305 3.57 20.16 8.16
CA ALA A 305 2.57 21.22 8.25
C ALA A 305 3.18 22.63 8.38
N TYR A 306 4.30 22.77 9.10
CA TYR A 306 4.81 24.09 9.51
C TYR A 306 6.16 24.48 8.90
N VAL A 307 6.97 23.49 8.46
CA VAL A 307 8.30 23.80 7.91
C VAL A 307 8.23 24.06 6.41
N TRP A 308 8.75 25.22 5.99
CA TRP A 308 8.74 25.69 4.61
C TRP A 308 10.07 25.45 3.87
N HIS A 309 10.97 24.66 4.44
CA HIS A 309 12.25 24.38 3.81
C HIS A 309 12.15 23.13 2.93
N PRO A 310 12.39 23.21 1.61
CA PRO A 310 12.17 22.11 0.65
C PRO A 310 12.80 20.78 1.07
N TRP A 311 14.08 20.78 1.43
CA TRP A 311 14.80 19.56 1.80
C TRP A 311 14.33 18.95 3.11
N VAL A 312 13.92 19.79 4.08
CA VAL A 312 13.36 19.30 5.34
C VAL A 312 12.01 18.63 5.09
N SER A 313 11.16 19.22 4.25
CA SER A 313 9.86 18.64 3.89
C SER A 313 10.03 17.31 3.13
N VAL A 314 10.97 17.25 2.18
CA VAL A 314 11.27 15.98 1.46
C VAL A 314 11.79 14.92 2.44
N ALA A 315 12.75 15.25 3.30
CA ALA A 315 13.28 14.32 4.29
C ALA A 315 12.20 13.85 5.27
N ALA A 316 11.34 14.76 5.76
CA ALA A 316 10.23 14.43 6.64
C ALA A 316 9.22 13.47 5.97
N ALA A 317 8.88 13.69 4.69
CA ALA A 317 8.00 12.81 3.94
C ALA A 317 8.61 11.40 3.75
N ILE A 318 9.90 11.31 3.43
CA ILE A 318 10.61 10.01 3.33
C ILE A 318 10.59 9.29 4.68
N LEU A 319 10.99 9.97 5.76
CA LEU A 319 11.01 9.38 7.10
C LEU A 319 9.61 8.98 7.57
N PHE A 320 8.58 9.76 7.23
CA PHE A 320 7.19 9.41 7.52
C PHE A 320 6.79 8.09 6.86
N PHE A 321 7.11 7.89 5.57
CA PHE A 321 6.80 6.65 4.87
C PHE A 321 7.61 5.45 5.38
N VAL A 322 8.87 5.65 5.73
CA VAL A 322 9.70 4.63 6.41
C VAL A 322 9.03 4.21 7.72
N ALA A 323 8.67 5.18 8.55
CA ALA A 323 7.99 4.94 9.83
C ALA A 323 6.63 4.24 9.64
N THR A 324 5.86 4.58 8.59
CA THR A 324 4.59 3.92 8.26
C THR A 324 4.76 2.42 8.01
N ASN A 325 5.80 2.02 7.28
CA ASN A 325 6.08 0.60 7.04
C ASN A 325 6.52 -0.13 8.32
N MET A 326 7.35 0.50 9.15
CA MET A 326 7.76 -0.08 10.44
C MET A 326 6.57 -0.24 11.38
N GLN A 327 5.74 0.79 11.51
CA GLN A 327 4.53 0.77 12.35
C GLN A 327 3.58 -0.36 11.96
N LYS A 328 3.38 -0.57 10.64
CA LYS A 328 2.58 -1.68 10.13
C LYS A 328 3.12 -3.03 10.62
N VAL A 329 4.43 -3.27 10.55
CA VAL A 329 5.05 -4.52 11.00
C VAL A 329 4.81 -4.74 12.50
N PHE A 330 4.90 -3.69 13.31
CA PHE A 330 4.68 -3.79 14.76
C PHE A 330 3.22 -4.13 15.09
N LEU A 331 2.25 -3.53 14.39
CA LEU A 331 0.83 -3.85 14.57
C LEU A 331 0.50 -5.27 14.08
N ASP A 332 1.04 -5.67 12.92
CA ASP A 332 0.84 -7.01 12.37
C ASP A 332 1.37 -8.08 13.35
N ALA A 333 2.54 -7.82 13.96
CA ALA A 333 3.14 -8.70 14.96
C ALA A 333 2.33 -8.73 16.28
N ALA A 334 1.88 -7.57 16.77
CA ALA A 334 1.05 -7.47 17.95
C ALA A 334 -0.29 -8.20 17.80
N LEU A 335 -0.93 -8.09 16.64
CA LEU A 335 -2.13 -8.85 16.31
C LEU A 335 -1.86 -10.37 16.34
N GLY A 336 -0.72 -10.80 15.77
CA GLY A 336 -0.30 -12.19 15.77
C GLY A 336 -0.18 -12.77 17.19
N ASP A 337 0.35 -11.98 18.13
CA ASP A 337 0.54 -12.39 19.53
C ASP A 337 -0.79 -12.53 20.30
N THR A 338 -1.87 -11.86 19.83
CA THR A 338 -3.21 -11.90 20.47
C THR A 338 -4.19 -12.86 19.81
N THR A 339 -3.74 -13.59 18.77
CA THR A 339 -4.65 -14.36 17.91
C THR A 339 -4.40 -15.86 18.07
N ASP A 340 -5.42 -16.59 18.50
CA ASP A 340 -5.40 -18.04 18.54
C ASP A 340 -5.47 -18.65 17.13
N LEU A 341 -4.97 -19.89 16.98
CA LEU A 341 -4.93 -20.57 15.70
C LEU A 341 -6.32 -20.78 15.09
N GLU A 342 -7.33 -21.01 15.91
CA GLU A 342 -8.71 -21.26 15.51
C GLU A 342 -9.38 -20.00 14.94
N ASP A 343 -9.11 -18.83 15.53
CA ASP A 343 -9.71 -17.54 15.15
C ASP A 343 -8.92 -16.79 14.07
N ARG A 344 -7.75 -17.30 13.69
CA ARG A 344 -6.76 -16.56 12.89
C ARG A 344 -7.33 -15.97 11.58
N HIS A 345 -8.19 -16.73 10.91
CA HIS A 345 -8.79 -16.29 9.64
C HIS A 345 -9.76 -15.11 9.84
N THR A 346 -10.63 -15.22 10.83
CA THR A 346 -11.64 -14.20 11.13
C THR A 346 -10.98 -12.91 11.63
N VAL A 347 -9.98 -13.04 12.51
CA VAL A 347 -9.23 -11.92 13.08
C VAL A 347 -8.44 -11.19 12.00
N THR A 348 -7.71 -11.93 11.15
CA THR A 348 -6.94 -11.34 10.03
C THR A 348 -7.85 -10.68 9.00
N ALA A 349 -8.98 -11.30 8.65
CA ALA A 349 -9.94 -10.72 7.73
C ALA A 349 -10.51 -9.41 8.25
N ARG A 350 -10.90 -9.36 9.54
CA ARG A 350 -11.39 -8.14 10.20
C ARG A 350 -10.31 -7.06 10.23
N TYR A 351 -9.10 -7.40 10.61
CA TYR A 351 -7.97 -6.47 10.64
C TYR A 351 -7.69 -5.84 9.27
N ASN A 352 -7.65 -6.66 8.21
CA ASN A 352 -7.47 -6.18 6.84
C ASN A 352 -8.63 -5.24 6.42
N SER A 353 -9.86 -5.52 6.86
CA SER A 353 -11.01 -4.64 6.60
C SER A 353 -10.83 -3.27 7.25
N TYR A 354 -10.34 -3.19 8.48
CA TYR A 354 -10.02 -1.91 9.14
C TYR A 354 -8.90 -1.14 8.43
N GLN A 355 -7.85 -1.84 7.96
CA GLN A 355 -6.79 -1.23 7.15
C GLN A 355 -7.33 -0.66 5.83
N ASP A 356 -8.10 -1.46 5.08
CA ASP A 356 -8.65 -1.07 3.78
C ASP A 356 -9.66 0.08 3.94
N LEU A 357 -10.49 0.06 4.99
CA LEU A 357 -11.45 1.13 5.30
C LEU A 357 -10.74 2.44 5.66
N GLY A 358 -9.73 2.39 6.54
CA GLY A 358 -8.92 3.56 6.87
C GLY A 358 -8.27 4.15 5.63
N ALA A 359 -7.61 3.31 4.85
CA ALA A 359 -6.94 3.74 3.63
C ALA A 359 -7.89 4.27 2.55
N ALA A 360 -9.15 3.80 2.50
CA ALA A 360 -10.16 4.30 1.57
C ALA A 360 -10.77 5.64 2.02
N LEU A 361 -10.96 5.83 3.33
CA LEU A 361 -11.52 7.06 3.88
C LEU A 361 -10.52 8.21 3.92
N GLY A 362 -9.21 7.91 4.08
CA GLY A 362 -8.17 8.94 4.20
C GLY A 362 -8.18 10.00 3.11
N PRO A 363 -8.16 9.64 1.82
CA PRO A 363 -8.23 10.61 0.73
C PRO A 363 -9.54 11.39 0.73
N LEU A 364 -10.69 10.74 1.01
CA LEU A 364 -11.99 11.40 1.05
C LEU A 364 -12.03 12.48 2.12
N VAL A 365 -11.62 12.14 3.34
CA VAL A 365 -11.57 13.07 4.47
C VAL A 365 -10.54 14.17 4.21
N GLY A 366 -9.35 13.79 3.71
CA GLY A 366 -8.26 14.72 3.42
C GLY A 366 -8.66 15.80 2.43
N TYR A 367 -9.14 15.42 1.26
CA TYR A 367 -9.55 16.38 0.23
C TYR A 367 -10.85 17.09 0.57
N GLY A 368 -11.82 16.41 1.19
CA GLY A 368 -13.07 17.03 1.62
C GLY A 368 -12.86 18.12 2.68
N ALA A 369 -12.05 17.85 3.68
CA ALA A 369 -11.77 18.82 4.74
C ALA A 369 -10.77 19.93 4.29
N SER A 370 -9.90 19.65 3.31
CA SER A 370 -8.93 20.66 2.82
C SER A 370 -9.56 21.87 2.16
N ILE A 371 -10.80 21.75 1.69
CA ILE A 371 -11.56 22.88 1.12
C ILE A 371 -11.76 23.99 2.13
N VAL A 372 -12.02 23.61 3.39
CA VAL A 372 -12.34 24.57 4.45
C VAL A 372 -11.10 25.00 5.21
N SER A 373 -10.18 24.05 5.48
CA SER A 373 -9.08 24.28 6.43
C SER A 373 -7.68 24.25 5.78
N GLY A 374 -7.58 23.83 4.51
CA GLY A 374 -6.28 23.58 3.86
C GLY A 374 -5.62 22.28 4.34
N PHE A 375 -4.68 21.75 3.55
CA PHE A 375 -3.99 20.48 3.86
C PHE A 375 -3.16 20.55 5.13
N ARG A 376 -2.56 21.71 5.47
CA ARG A 376 -1.71 21.88 6.68
C ARG A 376 -2.47 21.59 7.96
N VAL A 377 -3.68 22.13 8.10
CA VAL A 377 -4.52 21.89 9.27
C VAL A 377 -4.87 20.41 9.40
N ILE A 378 -5.14 19.74 8.27
CA ILE A 378 -5.47 18.31 8.28
C ILE A 378 -4.26 17.47 8.68
N TYR A 379 -3.05 17.85 8.29
CA TYR A 379 -1.81 17.21 8.75
C TYR A 379 -1.60 17.37 10.25
N VAL A 380 -1.93 18.55 10.81
CA VAL A 380 -1.92 18.77 12.26
C VAL A 380 -2.95 17.88 12.96
N VAL A 381 -4.18 17.78 12.44
CA VAL A 381 -5.21 16.88 12.98
C VAL A 381 -4.72 15.43 12.92
N GLY A 382 -4.15 15.01 11.79
CA GLY A 382 -3.55 13.70 11.64
C GLY A 382 -2.43 13.43 12.64
N ALA A 383 -1.56 14.42 12.90
CA ALA A 383 -0.51 14.34 13.90
C ALA A 383 -1.08 14.12 15.31
N VAL A 384 -2.10 14.92 15.68
CA VAL A 384 -2.78 14.78 16.98
C VAL A 384 -3.43 13.41 17.12
N MET A 385 -4.10 12.91 16.07
CA MET A 385 -4.70 11.57 16.08
C MET A 385 -3.64 10.47 16.27
N LEU A 386 -2.49 10.54 15.58
CA LEU A 386 -1.41 9.57 15.76
C LEU A 386 -0.83 9.63 17.17
N LEU A 387 -0.59 10.83 17.71
CA LEU A 387 -0.11 11.00 19.08
C LEU A 387 -1.13 10.47 20.10
N PHE A 388 -2.43 10.68 19.86
CA PHE A 388 -3.47 10.13 20.73
C PHE A 388 -3.46 8.59 20.75
N VAL A 389 -3.22 7.94 19.61
CA VAL A 389 -3.06 6.48 19.54
C VAL A 389 -1.92 5.96 20.44
N THR A 390 -0.90 6.79 20.73
CA THR A 390 0.19 6.39 21.64
C THR A 390 -0.18 6.49 23.12
N VAL A 391 -1.16 7.33 23.48
CA VAL A 391 -1.56 7.57 24.88
C VAL A 391 -2.20 6.32 25.51
N VAL A 392 -3.06 5.63 24.77
CA VAL A 392 -3.77 4.44 25.28
C VAL A 392 -2.81 3.33 25.74
N PRO A 393 -1.84 2.89 24.94
CA PRO A 393 -0.89 1.88 25.39
C PRO A 393 0.05 2.38 26.48
N ILE A 394 0.42 3.67 26.50
CA ILE A 394 1.26 4.26 27.57
C ILE A 394 0.51 4.23 28.90
N SER A 395 -0.77 4.58 28.93
CA SER A 395 -1.58 4.51 30.16
C SER A 395 -1.67 3.10 30.74
N ASN A 396 -1.71 2.08 29.88
CA ASN A 396 -1.68 0.68 30.30
C ASN A 396 -0.32 0.25 30.88
N LEU A 397 0.79 0.83 30.38
CA LEU A 397 2.13 0.63 30.95
C LEU A 397 2.20 1.10 32.41
N PHE A 398 1.73 2.30 32.69
CA PHE A 398 1.75 2.86 34.05
C PHE A 398 0.86 2.04 35.01
N ARG A 399 -0.34 1.64 34.60
CA ARG A 399 -1.22 0.80 35.41
C ARG A 399 -0.66 -0.58 35.72
N SER A 400 0.11 -1.19 34.81
CA SER A 400 0.75 -2.48 35.06
C SER A 400 1.98 -2.37 35.95
N ALA A 401 2.76 -1.29 35.84
CA ALA A 401 3.89 -1.01 36.72
C ALA A 401 3.41 -0.77 38.17
N GLU A 402 2.31 -0.04 38.35
CA GLU A 402 1.71 0.21 39.67
C GLU A 402 1.20 -1.08 40.34
N LYS A 403 0.59 -2.00 39.56
CA LYS A 403 0.15 -3.32 40.05
C LYS A 403 1.30 -4.29 40.38
N SER A 404 2.49 -4.09 39.83
CA SER A 404 3.66 -4.91 40.13
C SER A 404 4.47 -4.37 41.31
N ALA A 405 4.20 -3.13 41.74
CA ALA A 405 4.83 -2.46 42.88
C ALA A 405 4.01 -2.60 44.19
N LEU A 406 2.75 -3.07 44.12
CA LEU A 406 1.88 -3.45 45.20
C LEU A 406 1.91 -4.96 45.43
#